data_e2dbbbd1996dcea3c311c37d51973893
#
_entry.id   e2dbbbd1996dcea3c311c37d51973893
#
_cell.length_a   1.000
_cell.length_b   1.000
_cell.length_c   1.000
_cell.angle_alpha   90.00
_cell.angle_beta   90.00
_cell.angle_gamma   90.00
#
_symmetry.space_group_name_H-M   'P 1'
#
loop_
_entity.id
_entity.type
_entity.pdbx_description
1 polymer ?
#
loop_
_entity_poly.entity_id
_entity_poly.type
_entity_poly.pdbx_seq_one_letter_code
_entity_poly.pdbx_strand_id
1 'polypeptide(L)'
;KIGQNLPETENNHHLKIVKQYAVKQHMWADEDYNPNFSKKIVLDLSTIEPSLAGPKRPQDKILLKNVPLEFQKTVPSSDHKNSYKINNGDIVIAAITSCTNTSNPNVMVAAGLVAKKAVEYNLEVKPWVKTSLAPGSKVVSDYLDKAGLTPYLDKIGFNTVGYLSLIHISEPTRLGAI
;
A
#
# COMPACT_ATOMS: atom_id res chain seq x y z
N LYS A 1 -6.22 -16.14 11.13
CA LYS A 1 -6.89 -16.46 12.42
C LYS A 1 -7.71 -17.73 12.28
N ILE A 2 -7.02 -18.84 12.02
CA ILE A 2 -7.61 -20.17 11.94
C ILE A 2 -7.99 -20.57 13.37
N GLY A 3 -9.25 -20.96 13.61
CA GLY A 3 -9.71 -21.51 14.87
C GLY A 3 -10.36 -20.58 15.89
N GLN A 4 -10.54 -19.29 15.59
CA GLN A 4 -11.16 -18.35 16.56
C GLN A 4 -12.62 -18.64 16.93
N ASN A 5 -13.30 -19.50 16.17
CA ASN A 5 -14.72 -19.87 16.40
C ASN A 5 -14.92 -21.34 16.78
N LEU A 6 -13.82 -22.09 17.00
CA LEU A 6 -13.92 -23.49 17.43
C LEU A 6 -13.88 -23.60 18.96
N PRO A 7 -14.57 -24.59 19.56
CA PRO A 7 -14.38 -24.92 20.97
C PRO A 7 -12.90 -25.14 21.29
N GLU A 8 -12.46 -24.78 22.49
CA GLU A 8 -11.05 -24.84 22.89
C GLU A 8 -10.41 -26.21 22.67
N THR A 9 -11.15 -27.28 22.90
CA THR A 9 -10.70 -28.65 22.68
C THR A 9 -10.47 -28.97 21.20
N GLU A 10 -11.36 -28.51 20.30
CA GLU A 10 -11.21 -28.71 18.85
C GLU A 10 -10.09 -27.83 18.29
N ASN A 11 -9.95 -26.62 18.80
CA ASN A 11 -8.86 -25.73 18.42
C ASN A 11 -7.50 -26.34 18.78
N ASN A 12 -7.35 -26.89 19.99
CA ASN A 12 -6.13 -27.55 20.43
C ASN A 12 -5.82 -28.81 19.62
N HIS A 13 -6.83 -29.58 19.22
CA HIS A 13 -6.65 -30.74 18.35
C HIS A 13 -6.17 -30.31 16.96
N HIS A 14 -6.79 -29.28 16.39
CA HIS A 14 -6.40 -28.74 15.09
C HIS A 14 -4.97 -28.19 15.08
N LEU A 15 -4.59 -27.41 16.09
CA LEU A 15 -3.23 -26.91 16.23
C LEU A 15 -2.20 -28.04 16.34
N LYS A 16 -2.53 -29.14 17.04
CA LYS A 16 -1.67 -30.33 17.14
C LYS A 16 -1.46 -30.98 15.77
N ILE A 17 -2.52 -31.13 14.98
CA ILE A 17 -2.43 -31.67 13.61
C ILE A 17 -1.54 -30.77 12.73
N VAL A 18 -1.76 -29.46 12.75
CA VAL A 18 -0.96 -28.49 11.97
C VAL A 18 0.52 -28.58 12.36
N LYS A 19 0.83 -28.62 13.65
CA LYS A 19 2.21 -28.77 14.13
C LYS A 19 2.82 -30.09 13.67
N GLN A 20 2.11 -31.22 13.86
CA GLN A 20 2.59 -32.53 13.43
C GLN A 20 2.86 -32.59 11.91
N TYR A 21 1.98 -32.00 11.12
CA TYR A 21 2.15 -31.91 9.68
C TYR A 21 3.40 -31.08 9.34
N ALA A 22 3.52 -29.87 9.90
CA ALA A 22 4.65 -28.99 9.66
C ALA A 22 6.00 -29.64 10.03
N VAL A 23 6.05 -30.34 11.18
CA VAL A 23 7.26 -31.08 11.59
C VAL A 23 7.58 -32.21 10.62
N LYS A 24 6.60 -33.03 10.23
CA LYS A 24 6.81 -34.14 9.29
C LYS A 24 7.22 -33.70 7.89
N GLN A 25 6.78 -32.51 7.47
CA GLN A 25 7.11 -31.92 6.16
C GLN A 25 8.37 -31.04 6.20
N HIS A 26 9.11 -31.01 7.32
CA HIS A 26 10.28 -30.15 7.52
C HIS A 26 10.02 -28.65 7.29
N MET A 27 8.79 -28.22 7.56
CA MET A 27 8.34 -26.81 7.47
C MET A 27 8.36 -26.12 8.84
N TRP A 28 8.63 -26.86 9.92
CA TRP A 28 8.73 -26.31 11.26
C TRP A 28 10.13 -25.79 11.53
N ALA A 29 10.25 -24.49 11.75
CA ALA A 29 11.48 -23.88 12.24
C ALA A 29 11.47 -23.91 13.76
N ASP A 30 12.50 -24.47 14.36
CA ASP A 30 12.78 -24.44 15.80
C ASP A 30 13.95 -23.50 16.10
N GLU A 31 14.26 -23.33 17.37
CA GLU A 31 15.32 -22.42 17.81
C GLU A 31 16.72 -22.83 17.31
N ASP A 32 16.91 -24.12 17.05
CA ASP A 32 18.16 -24.71 16.54
C ASP A 32 18.27 -24.68 15.02
N TYR A 33 17.20 -24.25 14.31
CA TYR A 33 17.18 -24.21 12.87
C TYR A 33 18.13 -23.12 12.32
N ASN A 34 19.31 -23.53 11.94
CA ASN A 34 20.34 -22.64 11.39
C ASN A 34 20.75 -23.08 9.97
N PRO A 35 20.00 -22.69 8.95
CA PRO A 35 20.28 -23.08 7.57
C PRO A 35 21.59 -22.47 7.08
N ASN A 36 22.29 -23.22 6.21
CA ASN A 36 23.51 -22.75 5.58
C ASN A 36 23.14 -21.90 4.35
N PHE A 37 23.23 -20.60 4.47
CA PHE A 37 22.92 -19.65 3.40
C PHE A 37 24.16 -19.34 2.57
N SER A 38 24.01 -19.25 1.24
CA SER A 38 25.06 -18.80 0.34
C SER A 38 25.46 -17.32 0.58
N LYS A 39 24.51 -16.51 1.06
CA LYS A 39 24.73 -15.10 1.44
C LYS A 39 23.77 -14.68 2.54
N LYS A 40 24.26 -13.94 3.51
CA LYS A 40 23.48 -13.36 4.59
C LYS A 40 23.51 -11.83 4.51
N ILE A 41 22.34 -11.20 4.52
CA ILE A 41 22.20 -9.75 4.56
C ILE A 41 21.57 -9.39 5.90
N VAL A 42 22.18 -8.47 6.61
CA VAL A 42 21.65 -7.94 7.89
C VAL A 42 21.18 -6.51 7.65
N LEU A 43 19.93 -6.23 7.99
CA LEU A 43 19.35 -4.89 7.94
C LEU A 43 18.95 -4.47 9.35
N ASP A 44 19.52 -3.38 9.81
CA ASP A 44 19.09 -2.73 11.04
C ASP A 44 17.91 -1.81 10.74
N LEU A 45 16.73 -2.15 11.24
CA LEU A 45 15.50 -1.40 11.00
C LEU A 45 15.55 0.01 11.61
N SER A 46 16.40 0.25 12.62
CA SER A 46 16.56 1.59 13.21
C SER A 46 17.20 2.59 12.26
N THR A 47 17.89 2.11 11.23
CA THR A 47 18.53 2.95 10.21
C THR A 47 17.60 3.41 9.09
N ILE A 48 16.34 2.97 9.11
CA ILE A 48 15.37 3.30 8.06
C ILE A 48 14.82 4.69 8.31
N GLU A 49 15.09 5.60 7.39
CA GLU A 49 14.52 6.95 7.36
C GLU A 49 13.39 7.05 6.33
N PRO A 50 12.42 7.98 6.53
CA PRO A 50 11.42 8.30 5.52
C PRO A 50 12.06 8.62 4.18
N SER A 51 11.61 7.94 3.12
CA SER A 51 12.25 7.98 1.82
C SER A 51 11.22 7.93 0.69
N LEU A 52 11.59 8.45 -0.46
CA LEU A 52 10.83 8.33 -1.72
C LEU A 52 11.63 7.53 -2.73
N ALA A 53 10.94 6.92 -3.68
CA ALA A 53 11.54 6.27 -4.84
C ALA A 53 11.65 7.26 -6.02
N GLY A 54 12.63 7.06 -6.87
CA GLY A 54 12.84 7.87 -8.07
C GLY A 54 14.00 8.86 -7.92
N PRO A 55 14.13 9.83 -8.88
CA PRO A 55 13.13 10.20 -9.90
C PRO A 55 13.10 9.28 -11.14
N LYS A 56 14.19 8.56 -11.44
CA LYS A 56 14.29 7.81 -12.71
C LYS A 56 13.83 6.37 -12.60
N ARG A 57 14.18 5.69 -11.51
CA ARG A 57 13.93 4.26 -11.33
C ARG A 57 13.32 3.97 -9.96
N PRO A 58 12.46 2.94 -9.82
CA PRO A 58 11.83 2.60 -8.53
C PRO A 58 12.84 2.26 -7.42
N GLN A 59 14.01 1.74 -7.77
CA GLN A 59 15.08 1.39 -6.82
C GLN A 59 15.93 2.58 -6.39
N ASP A 60 15.86 3.73 -7.08
CA ASP A 60 16.53 4.93 -6.64
C ASP A 60 15.88 5.41 -5.33
N LYS A 61 16.70 5.69 -4.32
CA LYS A 61 16.22 6.10 -3.00
C LYS A 61 16.64 7.54 -2.72
N ILE A 62 15.65 8.36 -2.38
CA ILE A 62 15.88 9.73 -1.92
C ILE A 62 15.28 9.87 -0.53
N LEU A 63 16.08 10.34 0.43
CA LEU A 63 15.56 10.67 1.76
C LEU A 63 14.59 11.85 1.65
N LEU A 64 13.48 11.77 2.38
CA LEU A 64 12.43 12.81 2.33
C LEU A 64 12.97 14.21 2.57
N LYS A 65 13.94 14.36 3.49
CA LYS A 65 14.62 15.63 3.79
C LYS A 65 15.42 16.21 2.61
N ASN A 66 15.84 15.37 1.66
CA ASN A 66 16.65 15.75 0.50
C ASN A 66 15.82 16.02 -0.76
N VAL A 67 14.54 15.68 -0.75
CA VAL A 67 13.66 15.81 -1.93
C VAL A 67 13.67 17.21 -2.53
N PRO A 68 13.59 18.33 -1.77
CA PRO A 68 13.63 19.67 -2.36
C PRO A 68 14.90 19.96 -3.16
N LEU A 69 16.05 19.54 -2.64
CA LEU A 69 17.34 19.74 -3.32
C LEU A 69 17.46 18.90 -4.59
N GLU A 70 17.06 17.65 -4.53
CA GLU A 70 17.10 16.75 -5.69
C GLU A 70 16.10 17.18 -6.76
N PHE A 71 14.94 17.67 -6.36
CA PHE A 71 13.96 18.22 -7.29
C PHE A 71 14.54 19.44 -8.05
N GLN A 72 15.17 20.40 -7.36
CA GLN A 72 15.81 21.56 -7.98
C GLN A 72 16.88 21.19 -9.01
N LYS A 73 17.64 20.10 -8.77
CA LYS A 73 18.64 19.61 -9.73
C LYS A 73 18.02 18.96 -10.98
N THR A 74 16.84 18.38 -10.81
CA THR A 74 16.20 17.58 -11.87
C THR A 74 15.32 18.43 -12.79
N VAL A 75 14.72 19.48 -12.23
CA VAL A 75 13.86 20.39 -12.98
C VAL A 75 14.69 21.57 -13.47
N PRO A 76 14.87 21.74 -14.78
CA PRO A 76 15.48 22.94 -15.31
C PRO A 76 14.68 24.14 -14.82
N SER A 77 15.37 25.20 -14.42
CA SER A 77 14.76 26.52 -14.20
C SER A 77 14.20 27.01 -15.53
N SER A 78 13.03 26.54 -15.89
CA SER A 78 12.38 26.96 -17.11
C SER A 78 11.46 28.13 -16.76
N ASP A 79 11.80 29.30 -17.29
CA ASP A 79 10.89 30.46 -17.42
C ASP A 79 9.71 30.14 -18.36
N HIS A 80 9.12 28.95 -18.27
CA HIS A 80 7.93 28.62 -19.02
C HIS A 80 6.75 29.31 -18.36
N LYS A 81 6.41 30.49 -18.90
CA LYS A 81 5.06 31.04 -18.82
C LYS A 81 4.13 30.05 -19.52
N ASN A 82 3.89 28.90 -18.90
CA ASN A 82 2.93 27.96 -19.39
C ASN A 82 1.54 28.56 -19.26
N SER A 83 0.81 28.56 -20.36
CA SER A 83 -0.61 28.92 -20.39
C SER A 83 -1.48 27.97 -19.54
N TYR A 84 -0.92 26.87 -19.08
CA TYR A 84 -1.54 25.91 -18.18
C TYR A 84 -1.26 26.29 -16.73
N LYS A 85 -2.29 26.20 -15.90
CA LYS A 85 -2.20 26.48 -14.44
C LYS A 85 -1.41 25.45 -13.64
N ILE A 86 -0.71 24.49 -14.28
CA ILE A 86 0.05 23.40 -13.66
C ILE A 86 1.52 23.77 -13.73
N ASN A 87 2.20 23.71 -12.57
CA ASN A 87 3.62 24.01 -12.44
C ASN A 87 4.43 22.73 -12.22
N ASN A 88 5.74 22.83 -12.42
CA ASN A 88 6.66 21.77 -12.07
C ASN A 88 6.56 21.44 -10.58
N GLY A 89 6.35 20.16 -10.25
CA GLY A 89 6.16 19.69 -8.88
C GLY A 89 4.71 19.59 -8.42
N ASP A 90 3.75 20.05 -9.23
CA ASP A 90 2.34 19.85 -8.92
C ASP A 90 1.97 18.36 -8.99
N ILE A 91 1.18 17.92 -8.02
CA ILE A 91 0.59 16.58 -8.01
C ILE A 91 -0.54 16.55 -9.03
N VAL A 92 -0.51 15.59 -9.95
CA VAL A 92 -1.54 15.41 -10.98
C VAL A 92 -2.32 14.10 -10.81
N ILE A 93 -1.81 13.14 -10.05
CA ILE A 93 -2.45 11.86 -9.73
C ILE A 93 -2.29 11.58 -8.25
N ALA A 94 -3.39 11.24 -7.59
CA ALA A 94 -3.41 10.73 -6.23
C ALA A 94 -4.29 9.48 -6.20
N ALA A 95 -3.68 8.31 -5.99
CA ALA A 95 -4.36 7.03 -6.00
C ALA A 95 -4.15 6.27 -4.70
N ILE A 96 -5.21 5.74 -4.13
CA ILE A 96 -5.16 4.75 -3.06
C ILE A 96 -5.34 3.39 -3.71
N THR A 97 -4.27 2.59 -3.75
CA THR A 97 -4.26 1.28 -4.41
C THR A 97 -3.61 0.27 -3.48
N SER A 98 -4.31 -0.81 -3.13
CA SER A 98 -3.82 -1.76 -2.16
C SER A 98 -4.38 -3.17 -2.40
N CYS A 99 -3.54 -4.19 -2.16
CA CYS A 99 -3.96 -5.60 -2.16
C CYS A 99 -4.71 -5.93 -0.86
N THR A 100 -5.55 -6.97 -0.88
CA THR A 100 -6.34 -7.40 0.29
C THR A 100 -5.45 -7.73 1.49
N ASN A 101 -4.35 -8.46 1.29
CA ASN A 101 -3.45 -8.89 2.35
C ASN A 101 -2.55 -7.78 2.88
N THR A 102 -2.25 -6.77 2.08
CA THR A 102 -1.40 -5.63 2.45
C THR A 102 -2.21 -4.41 2.90
N SER A 103 -3.51 -4.40 2.67
CA SER A 103 -4.42 -3.38 3.18
C SER A 103 -4.55 -3.53 4.70
N ASN A 104 -3.80 -2.72 5.44
CA ASN A 104 -4.01 -2.61 6.87
C ASN A 104 -5.32 -1.83 7.12
N PRO A 105 -6.36 -2.45 7.74
CA PRO A 105 -7.63 -1.76 7.99
C PRO A 105 -7.48 -0.46 8.77
N ASN A 106 -6.53 -0.40 9.72
CA ASN A 106 -6.28 0.81 10.51
C ASN A 106 -5.80 1.96 9.63
N VAL A 107 -4.91 1.69 8.66
CA VAL A 107 -4.41 2.71 7.73
C VAL A 107 -5.51 3.16 6.77
N MET A 108 -6.33 2.24 6.27
CA MET A 108 -7.44 2.57 5.39
C MET A 108 -8.52 3.40 6.09
N VAL A 109 -8.86 3.04 7.34
CA VAL A 109 -9.78 3.83 8.17
C VAL A 109 -9.16 5.20 8.49
N ALA A 110 -7.87 5.28 8.79
CA ALA A 110 -7.19 6.55 8.99
C ALA A 110 -7.25 7.45 7.74
N ALA A 111 -7.05 6.89 6.54
CA ALA A 111 -7.23 7.62 5.29
C ALA A 111 -8.66 8.17 5.13
N GLY A 112 -9.67 7.35 5.44
CA GLY A 112 -11.07 7.78 5.46
C GLY A 112 -11.36 8.89 6.49
N LEU A 113 -10.73 8.84 7.67
CA LEU A 113 -10.84 9.90 8.68
C LEU A 113 -10.15 11.19 8.23
N VAL A 114 -9.02 11.11 7.51
CA VAL A 114 -8.38 12.28 6.88
C VAL A 114 -9.32 12.89 5.84
N ALA A 115 -9.94 12.07 4.99
CA ALA A 115 -10.95 12.53 4.03
C ALA A 115 -12.13 13.24 4.71
N LYS A 116 -12.64 12.66 5.81
CA LYS A 116 -13.69 13.28 6.61
C LYS A 116 -13.27 14.66 7.12
N LYS A 117 -12.07 14.76 7.71
CA LYS A 117 -11.54 16.05 8.19
C LYS A 117 -11.34 17.06 7.06
N ALA A 118 -10.83 16.62 5.91
CA ALA A 118 -10.69 17.49 4.75
C ALA A 118 -12.03 18.10 4.32
N VAL A 119 -13.09 17.29 4.28
CA VAL A 119 -14.46 17.75 3.98
C VAL A 119 -14.98 18.70 5.05
N GLU A 120 -14.78 18.41 6.33
CA GLU A 120 -15.18 19.28 7.45
C GLU A 120 -14.50 20.66 7.39
N TYR A 121 -13.25 20.73 6.91
CA TYR A 121 -12.51 21.98 6.69
C TYR A 121 -12.75 22.60 5.32
N ASN A 122 -13.70 22.08 4.52
CA ASN A 122 -13.98 22.54 3.16
C ASN A 122 -12.75 22.55 2.24
N LEU A 123 -11.85 21.57 2.42
CA LEU A 123 -10.71 21.39 1.54
C LEU A 123 -11.15 20.68 0.26
N GLU A 124 -10.71 21.19 -0.87
CA GLU A 124 -11.02 20.64 -2.19
C GLU A 124 -9.73 20.16 -2.89
N VAL A 125 -9.88 19.09 -3.65
CA VAL A 125 -8.82 18.63 -4.55
C VAL A 125 -8.73 19.58 -5.73
N LYS A 126 -7.50 19.93 -6.11
CA LYS A 126 -7.29 20.80 -7.28
C LYS A 126 -7.85 20.16 -8.54
N PRO A 127 -8.44 20.95 -9.49
CA PRO A 127 -9.16 20.41 -10.63
C PRO A 127 -8.31 19.60 -11.62
N TRP A 128 -7.00 19.75 -11.57
CA TRP A 128 -6.05 18.97 -12.38
C TRP A 128 -5.58 17.67 -11.71
N VAL A 129 -5.94 17.40 -10.46
CA VAL A 129 -5.53 16.19 -9.74
C VAL A 129 -6.56 15.11 -9.97
N LYS A 130 -6.15 14.02 -10.61
CA LYS A 130 -6.97 12.82 -10.72
C LYS A 130 -6.84 11.97 -9.47
N THR A 131 -7.93 11.82 -8.74
CA THR A 131 -8.03 10.94 -7.56
C THR A 131 -8.70 9.62 -7.92
N SER A 132 -8.35 8.54 -7.23
CA SER A 132 -8.98 7.23 -7.39
C SER A 132 -8.76 6.33 -6.19
N LEU A 133 -9.67 5.40 -5.96
CA LEU A 133 -9.59 4.35 -4.97
C LEU A 133 -9.74 3.00 -5.66
N ALA A 134 -8.73 2.13 -5.54
CA ALA A 134 -8.76 0.76 -6.02
C ALA A 134 -8.49 -0.21 -4.85
N PRO A 135 -9.51 -0.60 -4.08
CA PRO A 135 -9.35 -1.49 -2.95
C PRO A 135 -8.90 -2.89 -3.40
N GLY A 136 -8.20 -3.61 -2.53
CA GLY A 136 -7.75 -4.98 -2.82
C GLY A 136 -8.88 -5.99 -2.94
N SER A 137 -10.01 -5.75 -2.27
CA SER A 137 -11.21 -6.58 -2.34
C SER A 137 -12.43 -5.83 -1.81
N LYS A 138 -13.61 -6.44 -2.02
CA LYS A 138 -14.88 -5.93 -1.49
C LYS A 138 -14.88 -5.77 0.03
N VAL A 139 -14.12 -6.57 0.77
CA VAL A 139 -14.00 -6.45 2.24
C VAL A 139 -13.55 -5.06 2.65
N VAL A 140 -12.65 -4.42 1.87
CA VAL A 140 -12.17 -3.06 2.15
C VAL A 140 -13.30 -2.04 2.00
N SER A 141 -14.09 -2.14 0.94
CA SER A 141 -15.27 -1.30 0.75
C SER A 141 -16.29 -1.51 1.86
N ASP A 142 -16.58 -2.78 2.21
CA ASP A 142 -17.57 -3.13 3.23
C ASP A 142 -17.23 -2.51 4.61
N TYR A 143 -15.96 -2.51 5.03
CA TYR A 143 -15.63 -1.89 6.33
C TYR A 143 -15.56 -0.36 6.26
N LEU A 144 -15.20 0.24 5.14
CA LEU A 144 -15.27 1.70 4.95
C LEU A 144 -16.72 2.18 4.94
N ASP A 145 -17.62 1.43 4.30
CA ASP A 145 -19.05 1.71 4.30
C ASP A 145 -19.64 1.60 5.71
N LYS A 146 -19.34 0.50 6.43
CA LYS A 146 -19.76 0.32 7.83
C LYS A 146 -19.24 1.40 8.76
N ALA A 147 -18.06 1.93 8.50
CA ALA A 147 -17.49 3.06 9.25
C ALA A 147 -18.07 4.42 8.83
N GLY A 148 -18.89 4.48 7.78
CA GLY A 148 -19.48 5.72 7.25
C GLY A 148 -18.43 6.66 6.63
N LEU A 149 -17.33 6.12 6.10
CA LEU A 149 -16.21 6.90 5.57
C LEU A 149 -16.22 7.04 4.05
N THR A 150 -16.88 6.14 3.33
CA THR A 150 -16.98 6.16 1.87
C THR A 150 -17.52 7.49 1.33
N PRO A 151 -18.59 8.10 1.88
CA PRO A 151 -19.11 9.36 1.35
C PRO A 151 -18.10 10.52 1.41
N TYR A 152 -17.20 10.51 2.38
CA TYR A 152 -16.17 11.54 2.50
C TYR A 152 -15.03 11.32 1.50
N LEU A 153 -14.65 10.07 1.24
CA LEU A 153 -13.70 9.71 0.20
C LEU A 153 -14.24 10.10 -1.19
N ASP A 154 -15.49 9.77 -1.48
CA ASP A 154 -16.15 10.12 -2.73
C ASP A 154 -16.21 11.65 -2.93
N LYS A 155 -16.52 12.40 -1.87
CA LYS A 155 -16.64 13.86 -1.94
C LYS A 155 -15.33 14.55 -2.32
N ILE A 156 -14.17 13.98 -1.96
CA ILE A 156 -12.85 14.48 -2.38
C ILE A 156 -12.32 13.73 -3.61
N GLY A 157 -13.18 12.97 -4.29
CA GLY A 157 -12.91 12.35 -5.59
C GLY A 157 -12.22 10.98 -5.53
N PHE A 158 -12.01 10.40 -4.36
CA PHE A 158 -11.47 9.03 -4.23
C PHE A 158 -12.57 7.98 -4.41
N ASN A 159 -13.21 8.02 -5.58
CA ASN A 159 -14.24 7.05 -5.96
C ASN A 159 -13.62 5.68 -6.26
N THR A 160 -14.34 4.62 -5.93
CA THR A 160 -13.92 3.26 -6.27
C THR A 160 -13.99 3.05 -7.78
N VAL A 161 -12.83 2.86 -8.41
CA VAL A 161 -12.70 2.65 -9.86
C VAL A 161 -12.59 1.17 -10.25
N GLY A 162 -12.34 0.31 -9.29
CA GLY A 162 -12.22 -1.14 -9.46
C GLY A 162 -11.58 -1.79 -8.25
N TYR A 163 -11.45 -3.12 -8.29
CA TYR A 163 -10.77 -3.88 -7.25
C TYR A 163 -9.44 -4.39 -7.79
N LEU A 164 -8.36 -4.16 -7.01
CA LEU A 164 -7.03 -4.56 -7.40
C LEU A 164 -6.79 -6.02 -7.06
N SER A 165 -6.59 -6.85 -8.08
CA SER A 165 -6.09 -8.21 -7.94
C SER A 165 -4.81 -8.38 -8.73
N LEU A 166 -3.72 -8.79 -8.09
CA LEU A 166 -2.46 -9.09 -8.77
C LEU A 166 -2.61 -10.21 -9.80
N ILE A 167 -3.50 -11.16 -9.56
CA ILE A 167 -3.79 -12.26 -10.50
C ILE A 167 -4.44 -11.71 -11.78
N HIS A 168 -5.33 -10.73 -11.66
CA HIS A 168 -6.05 -10.18 -12.82
C HIS A 168 -5.25 -9.14 -13.59
N ILE A 169 -4.31 -8.45 -12.94
CA ILE A 169 -3.54 -7.36 -13.56
C ILE A 169 -2.18 -7.84 -14.07
N SER A 170 -1.50 -8.73 -13.35
CA SER A 170 -0.14 -9.17 -13.72
C SER A 170 -0.09 -10.38 -14.65
N GLU A 171 -1.06 -11.29 -14.58
CA GLU A 171 -1.08 -12.46 -15.47
C GLU A 171 -1.31 -12.13 -16.95
N PRO A 172 -2.25 -11.27 -17.35
CA PRO A 172 -2.39 -10.88 -18.75
C PRO A 172 -1.15 -10.21 -19.34
N THR A 173 -0.36 -9.52 -18.52
CA THR A 173 0.89 -8.87 -18.94
C THR A 173 2.02 -9.87 -19.12
N ARG A 174 2.04 -10.97 -18.38
CA ARG A 174 3.01 -12.04 -18.51
C ARG A 174 2.83 -12.87 -19.80
N LEU A 175 1.60 -13.11 -20.21
CA LEU A 175 1.29 -13.85 -21.43
C LEU A 175 1.65 -13.08 -22.72
N GLY A 176 1.77 -11.76 -22.65
CA GLY A 176 2.21 -10.93 -23.78
C GLY A 176 3.73 -10.72 -23.87
N ALA A 177 4.51 -11.31 -22.97
CA ALA A 177 5.97 -11.17 -22.91
C ALA A 177 6.75 -12.44 -23.34
N ILE A 178 6.07 -13.42 -24.00
CA ILE A 178 6.67 -14.63 -24.57
C ILE A 178 6.74 -14.50 -26.08
#